data_3aaa043b6fe21d66ee7e246a86f0bdc6
#
_entry.id   3aaa043b6fe21d66ee7e246a86f0bdc6
#
_cell.length_a   1.000
_cell.length_b   1.000
_cell.length_c   1.000
_cell.angle_alpha   90.00
_cell.angle_beta   90.00
_cell.angle_gamma   90.00
#
_symmetry.space_group_name_H-M   'P 1'
#
loop_
_entity.id
_entity.type
_entity.pdbx_description
1 polymer ?
#
loop_
_entity_poly.entity_id
_entity_poly.type
_entity_poly.pdbx_seq_one_letter_code
_entity_poly.pdbx_strand_id
1 'polypeptide(L)'
;MNPVAMTSDLTGNARQLCARFAKASLGRALWQLTNTLPAFALLWLLMAWSVLSGWGYGWTLLLALPTAGLYVRLFIIQHDCGHGSYFASRRANQWVGCCLGLITLFPFGYWKKTHAVHHGTSGNLDRREFGDVRTLTVKEYRARSRLGRFFYRCYRSMPVLLGLGPIFQFVIKHRIPFNLPLSWRREWHSVLLNNLTLLLAVVACSLALGWHVVLLVQLPMLLIAGALGVWLFYVQHTFEHAYWLRQKDWDSNQAAVDGSSYYDLPRVLHWLTGNIGYHHIHHLAPRIPNYRLRAAFESSPLLRRAPRLTLRTSLECVRMKLWDEDRGRMVGFPG
;
A
#
# COMPACT_ATOMS: atom_id res chain seq x y z
N MET A 1 11.47 8.15 -23.96
CA MET A 1 10.55 7.47 -24.88
C MET A 1 9.25 7.25 -24.13
N ASN A 2 8.16 7.85 -24.60
CA ASN A 2 6.83 7.54 -24.05
C ASN A 2 6.56 6.06 -24.29
N PRO A 3 6.21 5.27 -23.27
CA PRO A 3 5.74 3.92 -23.53
C PRO A 3 4.48 4.03 -24.39
N VAL A 4 4.46 3.35 -25.52
CA VAL A 4 3.26 3.24 -26.35
C VAL A 4 2.21 2.56 -25.49
N ALA A 5 1.07 3.24 -25.26
CA ALA A 5 -0.05 2.70 -24.50
C ALA A 5 -0.42 1.30 -25.04
N MET A 6 -0.63 0.34 -24.12
CA MET A 6 -0.98 -1.01 -24.53
C MET A 6 -2.41 -1.04 -25.05
N THR A 7 -2.62 -1.61 -26.24
CA THR A 7 -3.96 -1.83 -26.79
C THR A 7 -4.71 -2.88 -25.95
N SER A 8 -6.06 -2.89 -26.02
CA SER A 8 -6.90 -3.84 -25.29
C SER A 8 -6.52 -5.32 -25.53
N ASP A 9 -6.14 -5.64 -26.76
CA ASP A 9 -5.72 -7.01 -27.14
C ASP A 9 -4.38 -7.39 -26.47
N LEU A 10 -3.43 -6.44 -26.36
CA LEU A 10 -2.16 -6.67 -25.68
C LEU A 10 -2.33 -6.83 -24.17
N THR A 11 -3.23 -6.07 -23.56
CA THR A 11 -3.54 -6.20 -22.12
C THR A 11 -4.27 -7.50 -21.81
N GLY A 12 -5.18 -7.96 -22.69
CA GLY A 12 -5.83 -9.27 -22.61
C GLY A 12 -4.81 -10.42 -22.64
N ASN A 13 -3.88 -10.38 -23.60
CA ASN A 13 -2.78 -11.34 -23.71
C ASN A 13 -1.85 -11.32 -22.47
N ALA A 14 -1.53 -10.13 -21.95
CA ALA A 14 -0.73 -9.98 -20.73
C ALA A 14 -1.42 -10.64 -19.52
N ARG A 15 -2.73 -10.42 -19.36
CA ARG A 15 -3.52 -11.05 -18.29
C ARG A 15 -3.56 -12.58 -18.41
N GLN A 16 -3.68 -13.11 -19.62
CA GLN A 16 -3.65 -14.56 -19.85
C GLN A 16 -2.27 -15.16 -19.51
N LEU A 17 -1.18 -14.48 -19.84
CA LEU A 17 0.18 -14.88 -19.45
C LEU A 17 0.35 -14.90 -17.92
N CYS A 18 -0.28 -13.99 -17.22
CA CYS A 18 -0.27 -13.92 -15.76
C CYS A 18 -0.97 -15.10 -15.08
N ALA A 19 -2.00 -15.70 -15.71
CA ALA A 19 -2.83 -16.74 -15.09
C ALA A 19 -2.04 -17.95 -14.58
N ARG A 20 -0.96 -18.34 -15.26
CA ARG A 20 -0.08 -19.46 -14.85
C ARG A 20 0.66 -19.22 -13.53
N PHE A 21 0.82 -17.97 -13.11
CA PHE A 21 1.49 -17.59 -11.87
C PHE A 21 0.52 -17.44 -10.69
N ALA A 22 -0.80 -17.49 -10.92
CA ALA A 22 -1.84 -17.32 -9.89
C ALA A 22 -1.99 -18.52 -8.94
N LYS A 23 -1.15 -19.55 -9.07
CA LYS A 23 -1.18 -20.73 -8.19
C LYS A 23 -0.38 -20.45 -6.90
N ALA A 24 -1.07 -20.49 -5.75
CA ALA A 24 -0.41 -20.38 -4.45
C ALA A 24 0.50 -21.61 -4.19
N SER A 25 1.57 -21.40 -3.42
CA SER A 25 2.51 -22.42 -2.97
C SER A 25 2.61 -22.40 -1.46
N LEU A 26 2.19 -23.48 -0.80
CA LEU A 26 2.23 -23.58 0.65
C LEU A 26 3.66 -23.42 1.20
N GLY A 27 4.65 -24.10 0.59
CA GLY A 27 6.04 -24.01 1.03
C GLY A 27 6.60 -22.58 0.95
N ARG A 28 6.33 -21.84 -0.15
CA ARG A 28 6.77 -20.44 -0.28
C ARG A 28 6.03 -19.51 0.69
N ALA A 29 4.74 -19.73 0.89
CA ALA A 29 3.95 -18.95 1.84
C ALA A 29 4.45 -19.14 3.28
N LEU A 30 4.64 -20.40 3.71
CA LEU A 30 5.17 -20.71 5.03
C LEU A 30 6.61 -20.17 5.20
N TRP A 31 7.48 -20.38 4.22
CA TRP A 31 8.85 -19.83 4.25
C TRP A 31 8.85 -18.31 4.43
N GLN A 32 7.98 -17.60 3.73
CA GLN A 32 7.90 -16.15 3.86
C GLN A 32 7.39 -15.72 5.24
N LEU A 33 6.41 -16.42 5.82
CA LEU A 33 5.93 -16.15 7.18
C LEU A 33 7.01 -16.44 8.22
N THR A 34 7.69 -17.59 8.13
CA THR A 34 8.70 -18.01 9.12
C THR A 34 9.97 -17.18 9.09
N ASN A 35 10.34 -16.60 7.96
CA ASN A 35 11.48 -15.68 7.90
C ASN A 35 11.10 -14.20 8.19
N THR A 36 9.82 -13.87 8.27
CA THR A 36 9.38 -12.48 8.48
C THR A 36 8.86 -12.26 9.89
N LEU A 37 7.93 -13.09 10.36
CA LEU A 37 7.25 -12.88 11.65
C LEU A 37 8.20 -13.02 12.86
N PRO A 38 9.04 -14.06 12.96
CA PRO A 38 10.02 -14.16 14.06
C PRO A 38 11.06 -13.05 14.02
N ALA A 39 11.54 -12.67 12.82
CA ALA A 39 12.50 -11.57 12.68
C ALA A 39 11.88 -10.22 13.11
N PHE A 40 10.62 -9.97 12.75
CA PHE A 40 9.88 -8.79 13.22
C PHE A 40 9.73 -8.81 14.75
N ALA A 41 9.28 -9.93 15.31
CA ALA A 41 9.12 -10.06 16.75
C ALA A 41 10.43 -9.88 17.52
N LEU A 42 11.53 -10.47 17.02
CA LEU A 42 12.87 -10.30 17.61
C LEU A 42 13.30 -8.83 17.61
N LEU A 43 13.20 -8.15 16.48
CA LEU A 43 13.59 -6.72 16.42
C LEU A 43 12.70 -5.85 17.31
N TRP A 44 11.40 -6.12 17.36
CA TRP A 44 10.48 -5.40 18.24
C TRP A 44 10.82 -5.61 19.71
N LEU A 45 11.14 -6.84 20.10
CA LEU A 45 11.59 -7.17 21.46
C LEU A 45 12.95 -6.53 21.79
N LEU A 46 13.89 -6.47 20.83
CA LEU A 46 15.15 -5.77 21.00
C LEU A 46 14.97 -4.26 21.18
N MET A 47 14.01 -3.65 20.47
CA MET A 47 13.62 -2.25 20.69
C MET A 47 13.08 -2.05 22.12
N ALA A 48 12.16 -2.92 22.57
CA ALA A 48 11.63 -2.86 23.93
C ALA A 48 12.74 -3.07 24.98
N TRP A 49 13.61 -4.03 24.76
CA TRP A 49 14.78 -4.28 25.59
C TRP A 49 15.73 -3.08 25.65
N SER A 50 16.01 -2.41 24.52
CA SER A 50 16.87 -1.22 24.48
C SER A 50 16.32 -0.06 25.32
N VAL A 51 15.00 0.11 25.36
CA VAL A 51 14.34 1.11 26.21
C VAL A 51 14.43 0.72 27.69
N LEU A 52 14.09 -0.54 28.02
CA LEU A 52 14.10 -1.05 29.42
C LEU A 52 15.50 -1.06 30.03
N SER A 53 16.53 -1.35 29.23
CA SER A 53 17.92 -1.43 29.67
C SER A 53 18.67 -0.09 29.62
N GLY A 54 18.01 1.01 29.23
CA GLY A 54 18.61 2.34 29.21
C GLY A 54 19.73 2.53 28.18
N TRP A 55 19.74 1.81 27.08
CA TRP A 55 20.80 1.87 26.04
C TRP A 55 20.92 3.22 25.32
N GLY A 56 20.06 4.15 25.62
CA GLY A 56 19.91 5.38 24.85
C GLY A 56 19.00 5.20 23.63
N TYR A 57 18.08 6.15 23.47
CA TYR A 57 16.98 6.04 22.52
C TYR A 57 17.41 5.97 21.04
N GLY A 58 18.64 6.41 20.74
CA GLY A 58 19.23 6.27 19.40
C GLY A 58 19.28 4.83 18.90
N TRP A 59 19.53 3.85 19.75
CA TRP A 59 19.50 2.43 19.40
C TRP A 59 18.10 1.96 19.05
N THR A 60 17.09 2.38 19.82
CA THR A 60 15.68 2.09 19.51
C THR A 60 15.30 2.64 18.15
N LEU A 61 15.70 3.87 17.82
CA LEU A 61 15.43 4.48 16.50
C LEU A 61 16.18 3.76 15.37
N LEU A 62 17.41 3.32 15.58
CA LEU A 62 18.15 2.54 14.60
C LEU A 62 17.48 1.19 14.30
N LEU A 63 17.04 0.47 15.34
CA LEU A 63 16.32 -0.78 15.24
C LEU A 63 14.92 -0.59 14.60
N ALA A 64 14.31 0.59 14.76
CA ALA A 64 13.00 0.88 14.17
C ALA A 64 13.03 0.84 12.63
N LEU A 65 14.16 1.14 11.98
CA LEU A 65 14.29 1.11 10.51
C LEU A 65 14.07 -0.29 9.93
N PRO A 66 14.83 -1.33 10.29
CA PRO A 66 14.60 -2.68 9.80
C PRO A 66 13.26 -3.26 10.29
N THR A 67 12.81 -2.91 11.51
CA THR A 67 11.52 -3.34 12.05
C THR A 67 10.37 -2.80 11.20
N ALA A 68 10.42 -1.53 10.81
CA ALA A 68 9.45 -0.91 9.91
C ALA A 68 9.44 -1.56 8.51
N GLY A 69 10.61 -1.93 7.99
CA GLY A 69 10.72 -2.68 6.73
C GLY A 69 10.02 -4.05 6.81
N LEU A 70 10.23 -4.79 7.92
CA LEU A 70 9.54 -6.07 8.14
C LEU A 70 8.04 -5.88 8.39
N TYR A 71 7.64 -4.79 9.06
CA TYR A 71 6.22 -4.43 9.20
C TYR A 71 5.55 -4.21 7.84
N VAL A 72 6.18 -3.48 6.93
CA VAL A 72 5.69 -3.32 5.55
C VAL A 72 5.57 -4.68 4.87
N ARG A 73 6.55 -5.57 5.05
CA ARG A 73 6.50 -6.92 4.49
C ARG A 73 5.34 -7.76 5.05
N LEU A 74 5.07 -7.69 6.36
CA LEU A 74 3.89 -8.30 6.98
C LEU A 74 2.59 -7.76 6.40
N PHE A 75 2.54 -6.45 6.16
CA PHE A 75 1.39 -5.82 5.49
C PHE A 75 1.20 -6.36 4.06
N ILE A 76 2.27 -6.58 3.28
CA ILE A 76 2.14 -7.16 1.93
C ILE A 76 1.69 -8.64 1.98
N ILE A 77 2.07 -9.40 3.00
CA ILE A 77 1.53 -10.76 3.22
C ILE A 77 0.02 -10.68 3.51
N GLN A 78 -0.39 -9.78 4.40
CA GLN A 78 -1.82 -9.51 4.69
C GLN A 78 -2.59 -9.07 3.43
N HIS A 79 -2.01 -8.20 2.64
CA HIS A 79 -2.53 -7.70 1.38
C HIS A 79 -2.85 -8.85 0.41
N ASP A 80 -1.94 -9.78 0.22
CA ASP A 80 -2.15 -10.96 -0.62
C ASP A 80 -3.21 -11.90 -0.04
N CYS A 81 -3.29 -12.03 1.27
CA CYS A 81 -4.40 -12.71 1.94
C CYS A 81 -5.75 -12.04 1.61
N GLY A 82 -5.78 -10.71 1.48
CA GLY A 82 -6.94 -9.94 1.06
C GLY A 82 -7.41 -10.28 -0.36
N HIS A 83 -6.48 -10.47 -1.29
CA HIS A 83 -6.76 -10.94 -2.65
C HIS A 83 -7.08 -12.43 -2.74
N GLY A 84 -6.88 -13.18 -1.65
CA GLY A 84 -7.03 -14.63 -1.64
C GLY A 84 -5.98 -15.34 -2.48
N SER A 85 -4.80 -14.72 -2.66
CA SER A 85 -3.69 -15.20 -3.48
C SER A 85 -2.60 -15.90 -2.68
N TYR A 86 -2.42 -15.55 -1.39
CA TYR A 86 -1.28 -15.99 -0.61
C TYR A 86 -1.28 -17.51 -0.32
N PHE A 87 -2.45 -18.06 0.04
CA PHE A 87 -2.69 -19.49 0.20
C PHE A 87 -3.75 -19.99 -0.80
N ALA A 88 -3.72 -21.27 -1.14
CA ALA A 88 -4.80 -21.91 -1.90
C ALA A 88 -6.12 -21.94 -1.09
N SER A 89 -6.04 -22.10 0.23
CA SER A 89 -7.19 -22.13 1.13
C SER A 89 -7.73 -20.73 1.41
N ARG A 90 -9.03 -20.51 1.12
CA ARG A 90 -9.73 -19.25 1.47
C ARG A 90 -9.75 -19.02 2.99
N ARG A 91 -9.91 -20.09 3.78
CA ARG A 91 -9.91 -20.02 5.25
C ARG A 91 -8.54 -19.58 5.78
N ALA A 92 -7.44 -20.15 5.24
CA ALA A 92 -6.09 -19.78 5.63
C ALA A 92 -5.81 -18.29 5.32
N ASN A 93 -6.18 -17.80 4.13
CA ASN A 93 -6.08 -16.38 3.79
C ASN A 93 -6.88 -15.50 4.77
N GLN A 94 -8.09 -15.92 5.14
CA GLN A 94 -8.91 -15.14 6.08
C GLN A 94 -8.28 -15.08 7.48
N TRP A 95 -7.86 -16.22 8.03
CA TRP A 95 -7.28 -16.28 9.38
C TRP A 95 -5.93 -15.56 9.46
N VAL A 96 -5.01 -15.87 8.55
CA VAL A 96 -3.70 -15.22 8.54
C VAL A 96 -3.84 -13.71 8.28
N GLY A 97 -4.73 -13.32 7.35
CA GLY A 97 -5.01 -11.92 7.10
C GLY A 97 -5.57 -11.18 8.31
N CYS A 98 -6.46 -11.78 9.09
CA CYS A 98 -6.98 -11.21 10.34
C CYS A 98 -5.88 -11.09 11.41
N CYS A 99 -5.09 -12.15 11.63
CA CYS A 99 -3.99 -12.13 12.61
C CYS A 99 -2.95 -11.06 12.26
N LEU A 100 -2.54 -11.00 10.99
CA LEU A 100 -1.61 -9.95 10.55
C LEU A 100 -2.24 -8.56 10.63
N GLY A 101 -3.55 -8.43 10.42
CA GLY A 101 -4.29 -7.17 10.56
C GLY A 101 -4.25 -6.57 11.97
N LEU A 102 -4.06 -7.39 13.00
CA LEU A 102 -3.82 -6.92 14.37
C LEU A 102 -2.42 -6.32 14.51
N ILE A 103 -1.40 -7.00 13.96
CA ILE A 103 -0.02 -6.54 14.00
C ILE A 103 0.15 -5.27 13.17
N THR A 104 -0.44 -5.24 11.98
CA THR A 104 -0.31 -4.13 11.02
C THR A 104 -1.31 -2.99 11.25
N LEU A 105 -2.18 -3.10 12.26
CA LEU A 105 -3.20 -2.13 12.63
C LEU A 105 -4.25 -1.85 11.52
N PHE A 106 -4.40 -2.79 10.57
CA PHE A 106 -5.40 -2.69 9.51
C PHE A 106 -6.55 -3.66 9.77
N PRO A 107 -7.79 -3.19 10.03
CA PRO A 107 -8.96 -4.06 10.13
C PRO A 107 -9.15 -4.83 8.82
N PHE A 108 -8.81 -6.11 8.81
CA PHE A 108 -8.63 -6.90 7.58
C PHE A 108 -9.86 -6.90 6.66
N GLY A 109 -11.06 -7.10 7.22
CA GLY A 109 -12.29 -7.13 6.42
C GLY A 109 -12.60 -5.78 5.77
N TYR A 110 -12.47 -4.69 6.52
CA TYR A 110 -12.62 -3.32 6.03
C TYR A 110 -11.60 -3.01 4.94
N TRP A 111 -10.32 -3.23 5.23
CA TRP A 111 -9.24 -2.97 4.29
C TRP A 111 -9.39 -3.78 2.99
N LYS A 112 -9.68 -5.08 3.11
CA LYS A 112 -9.91 -5.97 1.96
C LYS A 112 -11.00 -5.43 1.01
N LYS A 113 -12.11 -4.94 1.58
CA LYS A 113 -13.23 -4.40 0.79
C LYS A 113 -12.86 -3.09 0.10
N THR A 114 -12.28 -2.14 0.83
CA THR A 114 -11.89 -0.83 0.26
C THR A 114 -10.76 -0.99 -0.77
N HIS A 115 -9.83 -1.92 -0.55
CA HIS A 115 -8.78 -2.22 -1.50
C HIS A 115 -9.28 -2.92 -2.78
N ALA A 116 -10.32 -3.76 -2.66
CA ALA A 116 -10.98 -4.31 -3.84
C ALA A 116 -11.69 -3.24 -4.68
N VAL A 117 -12.26 -2.20 -4.02
CA VAL A 117 -12.81 -1.03 -4.73
C VAL A 117 -11.69 -0.27 -5.44
N HIS A 118 -10.55 -0.02 -4.77
CA HIS A 118 -9.38 0.61 -5.38
C HIS A 118 -8.94 -0.11 -6.67
N HIS A 119 -8.77 -1.44 -6.64
CA HIS A 119 -8.44 -2.22 -7.85
C HIS A 119 -9.49 -2.08 -8.95
N GLY A 120 -10.77 -1.99 -8.58
CA GLY A 120 -11.87 -1.87 -9.54
C GLY A 120 -12.08 -0.45 -10.09
N THR A 121 -11.40 0.56 -9.56
CA THR A 121 -11.64 1.97 -9.93
C THR A 121 -10.36 2.78 -10.12
N SER A 122 -9.19 2.18 -9.95
CA SER A 122 -7.90 2.85 -10.13
C SER A 122 -7.80 3.50 -11.52
N GLY A 123 -7.34 4.75 -11.57
CA GLY A 123 -7.25 5.51 -12.81
C GLY A 123 -8.58 6.04 -13.36
N ASN A 124 -9.71 5.87 -12.65
CA ASN A 124 -11.02 6.37 -13.06
C ASN A 124 -11.31 7.73 -12.41
N LEU A 125 -11.39 8.78 -13.21
CA LEU A 125 -11.62 10.15 -12.73
C LEU A 125 -13.00 10.36 -12.09
N ASP A 126 -13.99 9.55 -12.45
CA ASP A 126 -15.35 9.68 -11.95
C ASP A 126 -15.62 8.80 -10.72
N ARG A 127 -14.66 7.92 -10.31
CA ARG A 127 -14.80 6.96 -9.21
C ARG A 127 -13.60 6.95 -8.27
N ARG A 128 -13.23 8.12 -7.73
CA ARG A 128 -12.06 8.34 -6.83
C ARG A 128 -12.45 8.30 -5.34
N GLU A 129 -13.23 7.33 -4.91
CA GLU A 129 -13.85 7.35 -3.58
C GLU A 129 -13.01 6.63 -2.51
N PHE A 130 -12.37 5.52 -2.83
CA PHE A 130 -11.66 4.67 -1.88
C PHE A 130 -10.25 4.31 -2.35
N GLY A 131 -9.32 4.34 -1.39
CA GLY A 131 -7.99 3.74 -1.57
C GLY A 131 -6.97 4.64 -2.26
N ASP A 132 -7.37 5.69 -2.96
CA ASP A 132 -6.45 6.56 -3.69
C ASP A 132 -6.04 7.81 -2.92
N VAL A 133 -4.81 8.30 -3.19
CA VAL A 133 -4.46 9.67 -2.87
C VAL A 133 -5.24 10.57 -3.81
N ARG A 134 -6.25 11.27 -3.27
CA ARG A 134 -7.20 12.05 -4.08
C ARG A 134 -6.48 13.00 -5.03
N THR A 135 -6.58 12.72 -6.32
CA THR A 135 -6.00 13.52 -7.39
C THR A 135 -7.10 14.34 -8.07
N LEU A 136 -6.96 15.66 -8.06
CA LEU A 136 -7.85 16.57 -8.77
C LEU A 136 -7.31 16.80 -10.18
N THR A 137 -8.24 17.06 -11.12
CA THR A 137 -7.84 17.60 -12.42
C THR A 137 -7.45 19.08 -12.30
N VAL A 138 -6.72 19.60 -13.27
CA VAL A 138 -6.38 21.03 -13.33
C VAL A 138 -7.64 21.89 -13.32
N LYS A 139 -8.69 21.48 -14.03
CA LYS A 139 -9.99 22.17 -14.10
C LYS A 139 -10.68 22.18 -12.73
N GLU A 140 -10.75 21.03 -12.07
CA GLU A 140 -11.32 20.91 -10.73
C GLU A 140 -10.55 21.73 -9.68
N TYR A 141 -9.23 21.75 -9.76
CA TYR A 141 -8.40 22.57 -8.86
C TYR A 141 -8.62 24.06 -9.05
N ARG A 142 -8.66 24.53 -10.30
CA ARG A 142 -8.92 25.95 -10.62
C ARG A 142 -10.30 26.41 -10.19
N ALA A 143 -11.31 25.54 -10.26
CA ALA A 143 -12.68 25.81 -9.83
C ALA A 143 -12.83 25.97 -8.29
N ARG A 144 -11.83 25.56 -7.50
CA ARG A 144 -11.85 25.71 -6.04
C ARG A 144 -11.59 27.15 -5.63
N SER A 145 -12.18 27.55 -4.47
CA SER A 145 -11.85 28.80 -3.80
C SER A 145 -10.36 28.87 -3.43
N ARG A 146 -9.83 30.07 -3.14
CA ARG A 146 -8.43 30.24 -2.70
C ARG A 146 -8.11 29.36 -1.49
N LEU A 147 -9.02 29.32 -0.51
CA LEU A 147 -8.88 28.48 0.69
C LEU A 147 -8.91 26.98 0.34
N GLY A 148 -9.80 26.55 -0.56
CA GLY A 148 -9.86 25.16 -1.03
C GLY A 148 -8.60 24.74 -1.77
N ARG A 149 -7.99 25.62 -2.54
CA ARG A 149 -6.68 25.39 -3.20
C ARG A 149 -5.55 25.27 -2.17
N PHE A 150 -5.55 26.16 -1.16
CA PHE A 150 -4.57 26.10 -0.07
C PHE A 150 -4.63 24.75 0.67
N PHE A 151 -5.81 24.31 1.12
CA PHE A 151 -5.95 23.02 1.80
C PHE A 151 -5.57 21.85 0.91
N TYR A 152 -5.87 21.90 -0.39
CA TYR A 152 -5.44 20.85 -1.31
C TYR A 152 -3.92 20.84 -1.50
N ARG A 153 -3.26 22.00 -1.57
CA ARG A 153 -1.78 22.10 -1.58
C ARG A 153 -1.18 21.50 -0.32
N CYS A 154 -1.71 21.82 0.86
CA CYS A 154 -1.29 21.20 2.13
C CYS A 154 -1.46 19.68 2.10
N TYR A 155 -2.65 19.18 1.70
CA TYR A 155 -2.93 17.76 1.57
C TYR A 155 -1.95 17.02 0.67
N ARG A 156 -1.54 17.63 -0.46
CA ARG A 156 -0.60 17.04 -1.44
C ARG A 156 0.87 17.31 -1.10
N SER A 157 1.17 17.96 0.00
CA SER A 157 2.55 18.18 0.45
C SER A 157 3.15 16.89 1.04
N MET A 158 4.46 16.70 0.89
CA MET A 158 5.14 15.48 1.40
C MET A 158 5.07 15.36 2.92
N PRO A 159 5.27 16.43 3.73
CA PRO A 159 5.12 16.33 5.18
C PRO A 159 3.73 15.85 5.61
N VAL A 160 2.66 16.29 4.92
CA VAL A 160 1.31 15.82 5.20
C VAL A 160 1.13 14.38 4.74
N LEU A 161 1.53 14.04 3.51
CA LEU A 161 1.34 12.68 2.97
C LEU A 161 2.14 11.63 3.75
N LEU A 162 3.40 11.91 4.08
CA LEU A 162 4.30 10.93 4.72
C LEU A 162 4.30 10.99 6.24
N GLY A 163 3.87 12.12 6.83
CA GLY A 163 3.80 12.30 8.29
C GLY A 163 2.38 12.19 8.82
N LEU A 164 1.54 13.20 8.54
CA LEU A 164 0.18 13.26 9.08
C LEU A 164 -0.77 12.24 8.45
N GLY A 165 -0.56 11.89 7.18
CA GLY A 165 -1.38 10.90 6.45
C GLY A 165 -1.40 9.52 7.11
N PRO A 166 -0.24 8.90 7.41
CA PRO A 166 -0.18 7.65 8.16
C PRO A 166 -0.85 7.75 9.54
N ILE A 167 -0.61 8.82 10.29
CA ILE A 167 -1.24 9.04 11.60
C ILE A 167 -2.76 9.06 11.45
N PHE A 168 -3.27 9.87 10.53
CA PHE A 168 -4.70 9.92 10.24
C PHE A 168 -5.27 8.55 9.86
N GLN A 169 -4.55 7.80 9.01
CA GLN A 169 -4.98 6.48 8.53
C GLN A 169 -5.06 5.46 9.68
N PHE A 170 -3.99 5.35 10.49
CA PHE A 170 -3.90 4.33 11.54
C PHE A 170 -4.70 4.68 12.79
N VAL A 171 -4.67 5.96 13.21
CA VAL A 171 -5.24 6.38 14.50
C VAL A 171 -6.69 6.81 14.37
N ILE A 172 -7.11 7.30 13.20
CA ILE A 172 -8.47 7.84 13.01
C ILE A 172 -9.27 6.95 12.06
N LYS A 173 -8.91 6.90 10.79
CA LYS A 173 -9.74 6.28 9.73
C LYS A 173 -9.96 4.79 9.92
N HIS A 174 -8.94 4.05 10.35
CA HIS A 174 -9.07 2.62 10.64
C HIS A 174 -9.71 2.33 12.01
N ARG A 175 -9.83 3.33 12.87
CA ARG A 175 -10.51 3.19 14.18
C ARG A 175 -11.96 3.62 14.11
N ILE A 176 -12.23 4.71 13.36
CA ILE A 176 -13.57 5.29 13.18
C ILE A 176 -13.81 5.43 11.67
N PRO A 177 -14.36 4.40 10.99
CA PRO A 177 -14.52 4.40 9.54
C PRO A 177 -15.75 5.22 9.11
N PHE A 178 -15.70 6.52 9.32
CA PHE A 178 -16.79 7.48 9.05
C PHE A 178 -17.23 7.55 7.57
N ASN A 179 -16.42 7.05 6.66
CA ASN A 179 -16.71 6.95 5.22
C ASN A 179 -17.31 5.59 4.82
N LEU A 180 -17.57 4.71 5.78
CA LEU A 180 -18.08 3.38 5.51
C LEU A 180 -19.62 3.37 5.49
N PRO A 181 -20.27 2.91 4.42
CA PRO A 181 -21.72 2.77 4.39
C PRO A 181 -22.23 1.88 5.52
N LEU A 182 -23.29 2.28 6.20
CA LEU A 182 -23.89 1.49 7.31
C LEU A 182 -24.36 0.10 6.86
N SER A 183 -24.66 -0.06 5.57
CA SER A 183 -25.01 -1.36 4.97
C SER A 183 -23.85 -2.37 4.94
N TRP A 184 -22.61 -1.92 5.09
CA TRP A 184 -21.43 -2.78 5.12
C TRP A 184 -21.17 -3.35 6.52
N ARG A 185 -22.13 -4.09 7.05
CA ARG A 185 -22.12 -4.61 8.43
C ARG A 185 -20.90 -5.47 8.76
N ARG A 186 -20.44 -6.31 7.81
CA ARG A 186 -19.27 -7.18 8.02
C ARG A 186 -17.99 -6.39 8.21
N GLU A 187 -17.84 -5.31 7.45
CA GLU A 187 -16.70 -4.41 7.51
C GLU A 187 -16.71 -3.62 8.81
N TRP A 188 -17.90 -3.16 9.27
CA TRP A 188 -18.07 -2.56 10.60
C TRP A 188 -17.66 -3.52 11.71
N HIS A 189 -18.13 -4.78 11.69
CA HIS A 189 -17.72 -5.79 12.67
C HIS A 189 -16.21 -6.02 12.63
N SER A 190 -15.58 -6.03 11.45
CA SER A 190 -14.12 -6.15 11.32
C SER A 190 -13.38 -5.01 12.01
N VAL A 191 -13.86 -3.77 11.90
CA VAL A 191 -13.26 -2.62 12.58
C VAL A 191 -13.45 -2.71 14.09
N LEU A 192 -14.67 -2.98 14.56
CA LEU A 192 -14.96 -3.06 15.99
C LEU A 192 -14.16 -4.17 16.68
N LEU A 193 -14.13 -5.37 16.08
CA LEU A 193 -13.35 -6.48 16.62
C LEU A 193 -11.86 -6.19 16.62
N ASN A 194 -11.33 -5.61 15.53
CA ASN A 194 -9.92 -5.21 15.48
C ASN A 194 -9.60 -4.17 16.54
N ASN A 195 -10.48 -3.18 16.76
CA ASN A 195 -10.28 -2.14 17.79
C ASN A 195 -10.28 -2.74 19.19
N LEU A 196 -11.23 -3.63 19.49
CA LEU A 196 -11.29 -4.30 20.79
C LEU A 196 -10.03 -5.16 21.04
N THR A 197 -9.64 -5.98 20.07
CA THR A 197 -8.45 -6.84 20.20
C THR A 197 -7.17 -6.01 20.33
N LEU A 198 -7.07 -4.91 19.57
CA LEU A 198 -5.95 -3.98 19.66
C LEU A 198 -5.89 -3.30 21.03
N LEU A 199 -7.03 -2.84 21.56
CA LEU A 199 -7.10 -2.25 22.91
C LEU A 199 -6.59 -3.26 23.95
N LEU A 200 -7.09 -4.49 23.91
CA LEU A 200 -6.65 -5.54 24.82
C LEU A 200 -5.15 -5.83 24.70
N ALA A 201 -4.61 -5.89 23.47
CA ALA A 201 -3.19 -6.10 23.23
C ALA A 201 -2.34 -4.94 23.77
N VAL A 202 -2.75 -3.69 23.53
CA VAL A 202 -2.06 -2.50 24.04
C VAL A 202 -2.07 -2.47 25.58
N VAL A 203 -3.23 -2.75 26.19
CA VAL A 203 -3.34 -2.83 27.66
C VAL A 203 -2.44 -3.94 28.21
N ALA A 204 -2.48 -5.14 27.65
CA ALA A 204 -1.64 -6.25 28.09
C ALA A 204 -0.13 -5.94 27.97
N CYS A 205 0.30 -5.40 26.82
CA CYS A 205 1.68 -4.97 26.64
C CYS A 205 2.08 -3.84 27.59
N SER A 206 1.17 -2.88 27.86
CA SER A 206 1.42 -1.77 28.77
C SER A 206 1.53 -2.22 30.24
N LEU A 207 0.75 -3.20 30.64
CA LEU A 207 0.86 -3.82 31.97
C LEU A 207 2.16 -4.63 32.13
N ALA A 208 2.59 -5.32 31.06
CA ALA A 208 3.80 -6.15 31.09
C ALA A 208 5.10 -5.33 30.99
N LEU A 209 5.15 -4.30 30.17
CA LEU A 209 6.37 -3.57 29.81
C LEU A 209 6.39 -2.11 30.29
N GLY A 210 5.23 -1.58 30.66
CA GLY A 210 5.02 -0.14 30.88
C GLY A 210 4.53 0.56 29.60
N TRP A 211 3.54 1.43 29.74
CA TRP A 211 2.92 2.17 28.60
C TRP A 211 3.94 3.04 27.83
N HIS A 212 4.92 3.61 28.51
CA HIS A 212 5.98 4.44 27.92
C HIS A 212 6.89 3.61 27.00
N VAL A 213 7.21 2.34 27.37
CA VAL A 213 8.00 1.44 26.51
C VAL A 213 7.22 1.13 25.23
N VAL A 214 5.94 0.76 25.37
CA VAL A 214 5.08 0.49 24.21
C VAL A 214 5.02 1.69 23.28
N LEU A 215 4.85 2.91 23.82
CA LEU A 215 4.81 4.13 23.02
C LEU A 215 6.14 4.41 22.30
N LEU A 216 7.27 4.35 23.06
CA LEU A 216 8.61 4.64 22.53
C LEU A 216 9.06 3.63 21.45
N VAL A 217 8.58 2.40 21.50
CA VAL A 217 8.84 1.37 20.49
C VAL A 217 7.90 1.52 19.30
N GLN A 218 6.60 1.62 19.56
CA GLN A 218 5.59 1.52 18.52
C GLN A 218 5.51 2.77 17.64
N LEU A 219 5.66 3.96 18.23
CA LEU A 219 5.50 5.22 17.52
C LEU A 219 6.52 5.41 16.38
N PRO A 220 7.86 5.32 16.61
CA PRO A 220 8.83 5.51 15.53
C PRO A 220 8.70 4.44 14.46
N MET A 221 8.46 3.18 14.84
CA MET A 221 8.26 2.09 13.88
C MET A 221 7.05 2.36 12.98
N LEU A 222 5.90 2.77 13.55
CA LEU A 222 4.68 3.05 12.78
C LEU A 222 4.83 4.28 11.88
N LEU A 223 5.50 5.33 12.34
CA LEU A 223 5.74 6.52 11.52
C LEU A 223 6.60 6.17 10.30
N ILE A 224 7.69 5.43 10.50
CA ILE A 224 8.56 4.99 9.41
C ILE A 224 7.82 4.04 8.47
N ALA A 225 7.16 3.01 9.00
CA ALA A 225 6.42 2.03 8.20
C ALA A 225 5.27 2.68 7.42
N GLY A 226 4.56 3.61 8.06
CA GLY A 226 3.48 4.36 7.44
C GLY A 226 3.98 5.28 6.33
N ALA A 227 5.08 5.99 6.56
CA ALA A 227 5.71 6.80 5.53
C ALA A 227 6.18 5.96 4.33
N LEU A 228 6.83 4.81 4.59
CA LEU A 228 7.23 3.87 3.54
C LEU A 228 6.04 3.30 2.78
N GLY A 229 4.98 2.88 3.47
CA GLY A 229 3.76 2.36 2.84
C GLY A 229 3.05 3.38 1.97
N VAL A 230 2.90 4.63 2.46
CA VAL A 230 2.31 5.73 1.67
C VAL A 230 3.21 6.10 0.50
N TRP A 231 4.53 6.13 0.67
CA TRP A 231 5.46 6.39 -0.43
C TRP A 231 5.36 5.34 -1.53
N LEU A 232 5.40 4.04 -1.16
CA LEU A 232 5.24 2.95 -2.12
C LEU A 232 3.94 3.11 -2.92
N PHE A 233 2.83 3.29 -2.21
CA PHE A 233 1.53 3.49 -2.84
C PHE A 233 1.49 4.73 -3.75
N TYR A 234 2.06 5.84 -3.28
CA TYR A 234 2.10 7.11 -4.01
C TYR A 234 2.83 6.98 -5.35
N VAL A 235 4.06 6.46 -5.36
CA VAL A 235 4.87 6.36 -6.57
C VAL A 235 4.34 5.30 -7.55
N GLN A 236 3.58 4.32 -7.03
CA GLN A 236 2.97 3.29 -7.85
C GLN A 236 1.80 3.80 -8.69
N HIS A 237 1.15 4.92 -8.30
CA HIS A 237 -0.01 5.50 -8.98
C HIS A 237 0.15 6.98 -9.35
N THR A 238 1.24 7.63 -8.93
CA THR A 238 1.45 9.07 -9.16
C THR A 238 2.78 9.30 -9.85
N PHE A 239 2.79 9.25 -11.17
CA PHE A 239 3.93 9.52 -12.03
C PHE A 239 3.46 10.28 -13.28
N GLU A 240 4.36 10.90 -14.06
CA GLU A 240 4.00 11.86 -15.12
C GLU A 240 2.97 11.31 -16.11
N HIS A 241 3.19 10.10 -16.61
CA HIS A 241 2.33 9.46 -17.61
C HIS A 241 1.40 8.39 -17.00
N ALA A 242 0.91 8.60 -15.77
CA ALA A 242 -0.10 7.74 -15.17
C ALA A 242 -1.40 7.78 -15.99
N TYR A 243 -2.14 6.68 -15.96
CA TYR A 243 -3.42 6.58 -16.66
C TYR A 243 -4.56 7.12 -15.79
N TRP A 244 -5.26 8.15 -16.30
CA TRP A 244 -6.47 8.67 -15.68
C TRP A 244 -7.47 9.05 -16.78
N LEU A 245 -8.62 8.36 -16.85
CA LEU A 245 -9.67 8.65 -17.83
C LEU A 245 -11.03 8.76 -17.16
N ARG A 246 -11.98 9.40 -17.85
CA ARG A 246 -13.39 9.42 -17.47
C ARG A 246 -14.02 8.05 -17.70
N GLN A 247 -15.07 7.73 -16.94
CA GLN A 247 -15.75 6.42 -16.98
C GLN A 247 -16.06 5.92 -18.40
N LYS A 248 -16.44 6.83 -19.32
CA LYS A 248 -16.81 6.49 -20.70
C LYS A 248 -15.66 5.91 -21.54
N ASP A 249 -14.41 6.31 -21.23
CA ASP A 249 -13.20 5.94 -21.96
C ASP A 249 -12.28 5.05 -21.14
N TRP A 250 -12.66 4.74 -19.86
CA TRP A 250 -11.84 4.02 -18.91
C TRP A 250 -11.92 2.50 -19.16
N ASP A 251 -10.75 1.85 -19.24
CA ASP A 251 -10.60 0.41 -19.30
C ASP A 251 -9.76 -0.10 -18.11
N SER A 252 -10.25 -1.12 -17.41
CA SER A 252 -9.64 -1.64 -16.19
C SER A 252 -8.29 -2.34 -16.42
N ASN A 253 -8.11 -3.01 -17.55
CA ASN A 253 -6.86 -3.71 -17.86
C ASN A 253 -5.78 -2.70 -18.28
N GLN A 254 -6.16 -1.68 -19.05
CA GLN A 254 -5.26 -0.60 -19.41
C GLN A 254 -4.88 0.22 -18.19
N ALA A 255 -5.83 0.55 -17.30
CA ALA A 255 -5.56 1.22 -16.03
C ALA A 255 -4.62 0.42 -15.14
N ALA A 256 -4.70 -0.91 -15.14
CA ALA A 256 -3.79 -1.76 -14.38
C ALA A 256 -2.33 -1.65 -14.87
N VAL A 257 -2.09 -1.58 -16.17
CA VAL A 257 -0.74 -1.58 -16.75
C VAL A 257 -0.18 -0.16 -16.86
N ASP A 258 -0.95 0.79 -17.41
CA ASP A 258 -0.50 2.15 -17.68
C ASP A 258 -0.71 3.09 -16.48
N GLY A 259 -1.64 2.75 -15.57
CA GLY A 259 -1.91 3.47 -14.32
C GLY A 259 -1.13 2.98 -13.11
N SER A 260 -0.29 1.94 -13.30
CA SER A 260 0.53 1.39 -12.22
C SER A 260 1.97 1.22 -12.67
N SER A 261 2.94 1.69 -11.87
CA SER A 261 4.36 1.62 -12.22
C SER A 261 5.01 0.28 -11.87
N TYR A 262 6.10 -0.03 -12.56
CA TYR A 262 7.15 -0.93 -12.06
C TYR A 262 8.13 -0.11 -11.24
N TYR A 263 8.11 -0.26 -9.92
CA TYR A 263 9.10 0.35 -9.04
C TYR A 263 10.31 -0.56 -8.92
N ASP A 264 11.35 -0.24 -9.69
CA ASP A 264 12.59 -1.01 -9.77
C ASP A 264 13.47 -0.72 -8.56
N LEU A 265 13.39 -1.59 -7.59
CA LEU A 265 14.08 -1.49 -6.31
C LEU A 265 15.30 -2.42 -6.27
N PRO A 266 16.33 -2.09 -5.46
CA PRO A 266 17.37 -3.06 -5.09
C PRO A 266 16.77 -4.34 -4.48
N ARG A 267 17.46 -5.48 -4.64
CA ARG A 267 16.96 -6.81 -4.21
C ARG A 267 16.49 -6.85 -2.76
N VAL A 268 17.23 -6.19 -1.86
CA VAL A 268 16.88 -6.12 -0.43
C VAL A 268 15.55 -5.38 -0.21
N LEU A 269 15.35 -4.26 -0.92
CA LEU A 269 14.10 -3.50 -0.82
C LEU A 269 12.93 -4.24 -1.49
N HIS A 270 13.16 -4.94 -2.61
CA HIS A 270 12.14 -5.85 -3.16
C HIS A 270 11.76 -6.95 -2.17
N TRP A 271 12.72 -7.50 -1.43
CA TRP A 271 12.44 -8.49 -0.40
C TRP A 271 11.63 -7.88 0.76
N LEU A 272 12.03 -6.73 1.30
CA LEU A 272 11.31 -6.04 2.38
C LEU A 272 9.89 -5.61 1.96
N THR A 273 9.70 -5.21 0.72
CA THR A 273 8.40 -4.78 0.19
C THR A 273 7.58 -5.92 -0.43
N GLY A 274 7.96 -7.20 -0.19
CA GLY A 274 7.27 -8.36 -0.74
C GLY A 274 7.07 -8.29 -2.26
N ASN A 275 8.03 -7.76 -3.01
CA ASN A 275 7.98 -7.59 -4.47
C ASN A 275 6.80 -6.71 -4.97
N ILE A 276 6.13 -5.94 -4.12
CA ILE A 276 4.98 -5.11 -4.57
C ILE A 276 5.41 -4.01 -5.57
N GLY A 277 6.71 -3.80 -5.77
CA GLY A 277 7.23 -2.94 -6.84
C GLY A 277 6.80 -3.36 -8.24
N TYR A 278 6.46 -4.62 -8.47
CA TYR A 278 5.84 -5.12 -9.71
C TYR A 278 4.33 -4.80 -9.74
N HIS A 279 3.96 -3.55 -9.48
CA HIS A 279 2.59 -3.16 -9.13
C HIS A 279 1.62 -3.25 -10.30
N HIS A 280 2.06 -2.99 -11.53
CA HIS A 280 1.28 -3.18 -12.75
C HIS A 280 0.83 -4.64 -12.94
N ILE A 281 1.70 -5.62 -12.63
CA ILE A 281 1.33 -7.05 -12.69
C ILE A 281 0.33 -7.37 -11.57
N HIS A 282 0.56 -6.80 -10.39
CA HIS A 282 -0.34 -6.96 -9.27
C HIS A 282 -1.74 -6.43 -9.58
N HIS A 283 -1.86 -5.22 -10.17
CA HIS A 283 -3.15 -4.68 -10.62
C HIS A 283 -3.80 -5.49 -11.74
N LEU A 284 -3.02 -5.94 -12.71
CA LEU A 284 -3.50 -6.74 -13.83
C LEU A 284 -4.01 -8.12 -13.39
N ALA A 285 -3.34 -8.74 -12.42
CA ALA A 285 -3.64 -10.09 -11.94
C ALA A 285 -3.42 -10.22 -10.42
N PRO A 286 -4.29 -9.65 -9.57
CA PRO A 286 -4.10 -9.59 -8.12
C PRO A 286 -4.13 -10.95 -7.43
N ARG A 287 -4.47 -12.02 -8.17
CA ARG A 287 -4.37 -13.41 -7.68
C ARG A 287 -2.99 -14.01 -7.79
N ILE A 288 -1.99 -13.29 -8.33
CA ILE A 288 -0.59 -13.70 -8.27
C ILE A 288 -0.04 -13.36 -6.89
N PRO A 289 0.41 -14.33 -6.08
CA PRO A 289 1.01 -14.02 -4.80
C PRO A 289 2.34 -13.28 -4.98
N ASN A 290 2.67 -12.40 -4.05
CA ASN A 290 3.84 -11.53 -4.08
C ASN A 290 5.16 -12.28 -4.39
N TYR A 291 5.31 -13.49 -3.86
CA TYR A 291 6.49 -14.34 -4.08
C TYR A 291 6.58 -14.94 -5.50
N ARG A 292 5.62 -14.65 -6.40
CA ARG A 292 5.63 -15.01 -7.83
C ARG A 292 5.62 -13.80 -8.77
N LEU A 293 5.44 -12.57 -8.27
CA LEU A 293 5.36 -11.37 -9.10
C LEU A 293 6.62 -11.18 -9.96
N ARG A 294 7.80 -11.37 -9.38
CA ARG A 294 9.06 -11.30 -10.11
C ARG A 294 9.14 -12.31 -11.24
N ALA A 295 8.78 -13.57 -10.99
CA ALA A 295 8.78 -14.61 -12.01
C ALA A 295 7.79 -14.33 -13.14
N ALA A 296 6.63 -13.72 -12.83
CA ALA A 296 5.69 -13.26 -13.84
C ALA A 296 6.32 -12.16 -14.71
N PHE A 297 6.90 -11.12 -14.09
CA PHE A 297 7.59 -10.04 -14.79
C PHE A 297 8.70 -10.54 -15.74
N GLU A 298 9.54 -11.44 -15.26
CA GLU A 298 10.68 -11.99 -16.04
C GLU A 298 10.23 -12.89 -17.20
N SER A 299 9.00 -13.42 -17.17
CA SER A 299 8.51 -14.42 -18.10
C SER A 299 8.20 -13.93 -19.52
N SER A 300 7.97 -12.61 -19.69
CA SER A 300 7.57 -12.06 -20.99
C SER A 300 8.01 -10.62 -21.18
N PRO A 301 8.52 -10.24 -22.37
CA PRO A 301 8.77 -8.83 -22.69
C PRO A 301 7.52 -7.96 -22.58
N LEU A 302 6.33 -8.51 -22.83
CA LEU A 302 5.06 -7.81 -22.73
C LEU A 302 4.78 -7.33 -21.30
N LEU A 303 5.10 -8.15 -20.30
CA LEU A 303 4.93 -7.81 -18.87
C LEU A 303 6.01 -6.85 -18.34
N ARG A 304 7.04 -6.54 -19.16
CA ARG A 304 8.08 -5.56 -18.82
C ARG A 304 7.80 -4.14 -19.35
N ARG A 305 6.69 -3.93 -20.06
CA ARG A 305 6.37 -2.65 -20.73
C ARG A 305 5.80 -1.58 -19.81
N ALA A 306 5.57 -1.86 -18.53
CA ALA A 306 5.04 -0.87 -17.60
C ALA A 306 5.99 0.33 -17.40
N PRO A 307 5.46 1.51 -17.02
CA PRO A 307 6.25 2.67 -16.64
C PRO A 307 7.23 2.29 -15.52
N ARG A 308 8.54 2.43 -15.77
CA ARG A 308 9.59 2.05 -14.82
C ARG A 308 10.02 3.25 -14.01
N LEU A 309 9.98 3.13 -12.69
CA LEU A 309 10.54 4.08 -11.74
C LEU A 309 11.70 3.43 -10.98
N THR A 310 12.80 4.16 -10.84
CA THR A 310 13.91 3.81 -9.93
C THR A 310 13.79 4.64 -8.65
N LEU A 311 14.62 4.37 -7.63
CA LEU A 311 14.70 5.21 -6.42
C LEU A 311 14.91 6.70 -6.78
N ARG A 312 15.77 6.98 -7.76
CA ARG A 312 16.07 8.36 -8.19
C ARG A 312 14.87 9.00 -8.90
N THR A 313 14.33 8.33 -9.91
CA THR A 313 13.22 8.89 -10.72
C THR A 313 11.92 8.95 -9.94
N SER A 314 11.74 8.12 -8.90
CA SER A 314 10.56 8.20 -8.04
C SER A 314 10.48 9.53 -7.27
N LEU A 315 11.60 10.22 -7.04
CA LEU A 315 11.60 11.55 -6.41
C LEU A 315 10.90 12.62 -7.27
N GLU A 316 10.85 12.42 -8.58
CA GLU A 316 10.13 13.32 -9.50
C GLU A 316 8.61 13.27 -9.28
N CYS A 317 8.09 12.12 -8.76
CA CYS A 317 6.69 11.98 -8.41
C CYS A 317 6.23 13.01 -7.36
N VAL A 318 7.17 13.53 -6.54
CA VAL A 318 6.90 14.60 -5.57
C VAL A 318 6.30 15.84 -6.22
N ARG A 319 6.64 16.10 -7.48
CA ARG A 319 6.17 17.26 -8.26
C ARG A 319 4.78 17.02 -8.87
N MET A 320 4.34 15.77 -8.98
CA MET A 320 3.07 15.36 -9.62
C MET A 320 1.89 15.59 -8.67
N LYS A 321 1.06 16.60 -8.94
CA LYS A 321 0.00 17.07 -8.01
C LYS A 321 -1.40 16.99 -8.59
N LEU A 322 -1.54 17.25 -9.90
CA LEU A 322 -2.81 17.38 -10.60
C LEU A 322 -2.76 16.55 -11.88
N TRP A 323 -3.93 16.09 -12.31
CA TRP A 323 -4.10 15.49 -13.63
C TRP A 323 -4.50 16.57 -14.66
N ASP A 324 -3.76 16.69 -15.74
CA ASP A 324 -4.09 17.57 -16.86
C ASP A 324 -4.81 16.75 -17.94
N GLU A 325 -6.13 16.90 -18.02
CA GLU A 325 -6.97 16.13 -18.97
C GLU A 325 -6.65 16.51 -20.43
N ASP A 326 -6.24 17.76 -20.68
CA ASP A 326 -5.96 18.26 -22.04
C ASP A 326 -4.59 17.75 -22.56
N ARG A 327 -3.62 17.53 -21.63
CA ARG A 327 -2.28 17.02 -21.92
C ARG A 327 -2.12 15.52 -21.71
N GLY A 328 -3.09 14.85 -21.07
CA GLY A 328 -3.03 13.43 -20.74
C GLY A 328 -1.85 13.07 -19.84
N ARG A 329 -1.52 13.92 -18.83
CA ARG A 329 -0.40 13.67 -17.90
C ARG A 329 -0.58 14.35 -16.55
N MET A 330 0.17 13.85 -15.56
CA MET A 330 0.30 14.52 -14.28
C MET A 330 1.18 15.76 -14.38
N VAL A 331 0.79 16.82 -13.68
CA VAL A 331 1.49 18.11 -13.65
C VAL A 331 1.62 18.64 -12.23
N GLY A 332 2.52 19.62 -12.03
CA GLY A 332 2.60 20.38 -10.79
C GLY A 332 1.42 21.33 -10.59
N PHE A 333 1.43 22.04 -9.46
CA PHE A 333 0.48 23.13 -9.27
C PHE A 333 0.78 24.28 -10.25
N PRO A 334 -0.26 24.90 -10.83
CA PRO A 334 -0.07 26.13 -11.57
C PRO A 334 0.47 27.22 -10.63
N GLY A 335 1.29 28.08 -11.17
CA GLY A 335 1.86 29.23 -10.48
C GLY A 335 0.80 30.18 -9.95
#